data_59550e1f12d6518febbd0a286b66a147
#
_entry.id   59550e1f12d6518febbd0a286b66a147
#
_cell.length_a   1.000
_cell.length_b   1.000
_cell.length_c   1.000
_cell.angle_alpha   90.00
_cell.angle_beta   90.00
_cell.angle_gamma   90.00
#
_symmetry.space_group_name_H-M   'P 1'
#
loop_
_entity.id
_entity.type
_entity.pdbx_description
1 polymer ?
#
loop_
_entity_poly.entity_id
_entity_poly.type
_entity_poly.pdbx_seq_one_letter_code
_entity_poly.pdbx_strand_id
1 'polypeptide(L)'
;MNRHKQNDNRKTMATKNFVEELEWRGMIHTIMPGAKEQLEKEMTTAYLGIDPTADSLHIGHLVGVMILKHFQMCGHRPIALVGGATGMIGDPSGKSQERNLLDEATLRHNQEAIKAQLAKLIDFESDAENKA
;
A
#
# COMPACT_ATOMS: atom_id res chain seq x y z
N MET A 1 31.63 -40.22 3.59
CA MET A 1 31.14 -39.06 4.29
C MET A 1 30.56 -38.08 3.26
N ASN A 2 29.30 -38.35 2.82
CA ASN A 2 28.63 -37.62 1.75
C ASN A 2 27.72 -36.55 2.35
N ARG A 3 28.09 -35.26 2.23
CA ARG A 3 27.23 -34.14 2.55
C ARG A 3 26.22 -33.99 1.41
N HIS A 4 24.97 -34.25 1.70
CA HIS A 4 23.83 -33.92 0.83
C HIS A 4 23.86 -32.42 0.53
N LYS A 5 24.10 -32.08 -0.73
CA LYS A 5 23.72 -30.79 -1.29
C LYS A 5 22.19 -30.78 -1.36
N GLN A 6 21.56 -30.14 -0.40
CA GLN A 6 20.17 -29.74 -0.55
C GLN A 6 20.10 -28.71 -1.69
N ASN A 7 19.50 -29.17 -2.76
CA ASN A 7 19.18 -28.36 -3.94
C ASN A 7 18.10 -27.36 -3.51
N ASP A 8 18.48 -26.12 -3.23
CA ASP A 8 17.57 -25.01 -2.93
C ASP A 8 16.87 -24.60 -4.23
N ASN A 9 15.87 -25.38 -4.59
CA ASN A 9 15.01 -25.15 -5.75
C ASN A 9 13.92 -24.13 -5.38
N ARG A 10 14.31 -23.00 -4.78
CA ARG A 10 13.48 -21.80 -4.80
C ARG A 10 13.45 -21.30 -6.23
N LYS A 11 12.44 -21.79 -7.00
CA LYS A 11 12.02 -21.14 -8.22
C LYS A 11 11.91 -19.64 -7.92
N THR A 12 12.87 -18.87 -8.41
CA THR A 12 12.71 -17.43 -8.57
C THR A 12 11.52 -17.23 -9.49
N MET A 13 10.34 -17.05 -8.89
CA MET A 13 9.20 -16.57 -9.67
C MET A 13 9.64 -15.23 -10.23
N ALA A 14 9.72 -15.14 -11.56
CA ALA A 14 10.04 -13.89 -12.23
C ALA A 14 9.12 -12.81 -11.67
N THR A 15 9.69 -11.76 -11.11
CA THR A 15 8.95 -10.65 -10.53
C THR A 15 8.11 -10.03 -11.65
N LYS A 16 6.79 -10.00 -11.50
CA LYS A 16 5.90 -9.42 -12.49
C LYS A 16 6.19 -7.93 -12.63
N ASN A 17 6.07 -7.41 -13.85
CA ASN A 17 6.14 -5.97 -14.10
C ASN A 17 4.86 -5.31 -13.56
N PHE A 18 5.01 -4.36 -12.65
CA PHE A 18 3.89 -3.71 -11.99
C PHE A 18 2.99 -2.93 -12.97
N VAL A 19 3.59 -2.19 -13.91
CA VAL A 19 2.83 -1.40 -14.89
C VAL A 19 2.04 -2.33 -15.81
N GLU A 20 2.66 -3.38 -16.34
CA GLU A 20 1.98 -4.37 -17.18
C GLU A 20 0.83 -5.09 -16.44
N GLU A 21 1.03 -5.41 -15.15
CA GLU A 21 0.00 -6.04 -14.34
C GLU A 21 -1.21 -5.11 -14.15
N LEU A 22 -0.99 -3.81 -13.94
CA LEU A 22 -2.09 -2.85 -13.82
C LEU A 22 -2.74 -2.52 -15.18
N GLU A 23 -1.97 -2.46 -16.26
CA GLU A 23 -2.51 -2.29 -17.63
C GLU A 23 -3.46 -3.43 -17.97
N TRP A 24 -3.01 -4.68 -17.77
CA TRP A 24 -3.83 -5.87 -18.02
C TRP A 24 -5.14 -5.86 -17.23
N ARG A 25 -5.15 -5.30 -16.02
CA ARG A 25 -6.33 -5.18 -15.16
C ARG A 25 -7.21 -3.96 -15.47
N GLY A 26 -6.81 -3.10 -16.39
CA GLY A 26 -7.50 -1.85 -16.68
C GLY A 26 -7.49 -0.84 -15.51
N MET A 27 -6.46 -0.89 -14.67
CA MET A 27 -6.34 -0.07 -13.46
C MET A 27 -5.49 1.19 -13.66
N ILE A 28 -5.02 1.45 -14.88
CA ILE A 28 -4.24 2.65 -15.19
C ILE A 28 -5.12 3.68 -15.89
N HIS A 29 -5.17 4.87 -15.31
CA HIS A 29 -5.74 6.04 -15.96
C HIS A 29 -4.65 6.92 -16.58
N THR A 30 -3.59 7.18 -15.84
CA THR A 30 -2.45 8.01 -16.28
C THR A 30 -1.18 7.51 -15.61
N ILE A 31 -0.08 7.57 -16.35
CA ILE A 31 1.27 7.29 -15.83
C ILE A 31 2.11 8.54 -16.06
N MET A 32 2.81 8.98 -15.01
CA MET A 32 3.76 10.10 -15.13
C MET A 32 4.99 9.69 -15.94
N PRO A 33 5.53 10.59 -16.77
CA PRO A 33 6.77 10.33 -17.50
C PRO A 33 7.89 9.87 -16.58
N GLY A 34 8.62 8.81 -16.97
CA GLY A 34 9.73 8.25 -16.21
C GLY A 34 9.33 7.25 -15.11
N ALA A 35 8.04 7.14 -14.75
CA ALA A 35 7.60 6.23 -13.70
C ALA A 35 7.76 4.75 -14.10
N LYS A 36 7.44 4.39 -15.34
CA LYS A 36 7.61 3.04 -15.85
C LYS A 36 9.07 2.61 -15.82
N GLU A 37 9.94 3.45 -16.34
CA GLU A 37 11.39 3.21 -16.40
C GLU A 37 11.99 3.07 -15.00
N GLN A 38 11.55 3.87 -14.03
CA GLN A 38 11.99 3.77 -12.64
C GLN A 38 11.58 2.43 -12.02
N LEU A 39 10.33 2.00 -12.25
CA LEU A 39 9.79 0.75 -11.70
C LEU A 39 10.41 -0.50 -12.35
N GLU A 40 10.87 -0.39 -13.59
CA GLU A 40 11.59 -1.47 -14.26
C GLU A 40 13.07 -1.56 -13.86
N LYS A 41 13.64 -0.44 -13.41
CA LYS A 41 15.06 -0.33 -13.09
C LYS A 41 15.42 -0.93 -11.74
N GLU A 42 14.62 -0.67 -10.72
CA GLU A 42 14.93 -1.04 -9.35
C GLU A 42 13.69 -1.14 -8.45
N MET A 43 13.85 -1.76 -7.28
CA MET A 43 12.82 -1.71 -6.24
C MET A 43 12.55 -0.26 -5.86
N THR A 44 11.32 0.15 -6.03
CA THR A 44 10.86 1.52 -5.79
C THR A 44 9.93 1.57 -4.58
N THR A 45 9.95 2.66 -3.85
CA THR A 45 9.03 2.92 -2.75
C THR A 45 7.92 3.87 -3.21
N ALA A 46 6.67 3.53 -2.91
CA ALA A 46 5.51 4.39 -3.18
C ALA A 46 4.54 4.36 -2.01
N TYR A 47 3.74 5.40 -1.85
CA TYR A 47 2.77 5.48 -0.78
C TYR A 47 1.36 5.76 -1.28
N LEU A 48 0.39 5.37 -0.47
CA LEU A 48 -1.02 5.74 -0.59
C LEU A 48 -1.47 6.37 0.73
N GLY A 49 -2.02 7.58 0.66
CA GLY A 49 -2.61 8.26 1.82
C GLY A 49 -4.05 7.82 2.08
N ILE A 50 -4.37 7.54 3.34
CA ILE A 50 -5.69 7.16 3.83
C ILE A 50 -6.06 8.05 5.00
N ASP A 51 -7.20 8.72 4.93
CA ASP A 51 -7.71 9.52 6.06
C ASP A 51 -8.46 8.64 7.05
N PRO A 52 -8.11 8.68 8.34
CA PRO A 52 -8.72 7.85 9.39
C PRO A 52 -10.03 8.47 9.91
N THR A 53 -10.99 8.72 9.02
CA THR A 53 -12.28 9.35 9.34
C THR A 53 -13.27 8.40 10.02
N ALA A 54 -12.99 7.10 9.98
CA ALA A 54 -13.76 6.05 10.63
C ALA A 54 -12.83 4.90 11.04
N ASP A 55 -13.32 3.98 11.85
CA ASP A 55 -12.59 2.80 12.31
C ASP A 55 -12.61 1.64 11.30
N SER A 56 -13.10 1.87 10.10
CA SER A 56 -13.15 0.89 9.02
C SER A 56 -12.94 1.53 7.66
N LEU A 57 -12.23 0.81 6.79
CA LEU A 57 -12.16 1.09 5.37
C LEU A 57 -13.50 0.71 4.70
N HIS A 58 -13.84 1.38 3.61
CA HIS A 58 -14.97 1.04 2.76
C HIS A 58 -14.51 0.60 1.37
N ILE A 59 -15.46 0.18 0.52
CA ILE A 59 -15.16 -0.37 -0.82
C ILE A 59 -14.37 0.60 -1.71
N GLY A 60 -14.55 1.91 -1.55
CA GLY A 60 -13.78 2.92 -2.30
C GLY A 60 -12.29 2.92 -1.98
N HIS A 61 -11.91 2.60 -0.75
CA HIS A 61 -10.50 2.47 -0.36
C HIS A 61 -9.86 1.20 -0.94
N LEU A 62 -10.66 0.15 -1.20
CA LEU A 62 -10.15 -1.15 -1.63
C LEU A 62 -9.36 -1.06 -2.93
N VAL A 63 -9.75 -0.19 -3.87
CA VAL A 63 -9.04 0.01 -5.14
C VAL A 63 -7.59 0.43 -4.87
N GLY A 64 -7.38 1.45 -4.04
CA GLY A 64 -6.05 1.93 -3.68
C GLY A 64 -5.23 0.88 -2.92
N VAL A 65 -5.86 0.18 -1.98
CA VAL A 65 -5.21 -0.90 -1.22
C VAL A 65 -4.79 -2.05 -2.14
N MET A 66 -5.61 -2.40 -3.13
CA MET A 66 -5.24 -3.42 -4.12
C MET A 66 -4.09 -2.97 -5.03
N ILE A 67 -3.98 -1.68 -5.35
CA ILE A 67 -2.81 -1.15 -6.06
C ILE A 67 -1.54 -1.34 -5.21
N LEU A 68 -1.57 -1.00 -3.92
CA LEU A 68 -0.45 -1.26 -3.00
C LEU A 68 -0.12 -2.75 -2.89
N LYS A 69 -1.14 -3.61 -2.85
CA LYS A 69 -0.95 -5.06 -2.83
C LYS A 69 -0.22 -5.55 -4.07
N HIS A 70 -0.65 -5.14 -5.27
CA HIS A 70 0.04 -5.48 -6.51
C HIS A 70 1.45 -4.91 -6.56
N PHE A 71 1.65 -3.69 -6.06
CA PHE A 71 2.96 -3.07 -5.95
C PHE A 71 3.93 -3.93 -5.14
N GLN A 72 3.49 -4.40 -3.97
CA GLN A 72 4.29 -5.30 -3.12
C GLN A 72 4.53 -6.66 -3.79
N MET A 73 3.51 -7.26 -4.41
CA MET A 73 3.65 -8.54 -5.12
C MET A 73 4.60 -8.48 -6.33
N CYS A 74 4.75 -7.30 -6.92
CA CYS A 74 5.69 -7.03 -8.01
C CYS A 74 7.10 -6.66 -7.52
N GLY A 75 7.39 -6.81 -6.23
CA GLY A 75 8.72 -6.63 -5.66
C GLY A 75 9.06 -5.21 -5.22
N HIS A 76 8.10 -4.29 -5.23
CA HIS A 76 8.28 -2.92 -4.75
C HIS A 76 7.84 -2.76 -3.30
N ARG A 77 8.28 -1.68 -2.65
CA ARG A 77 7.96 -1.39 -1.24
C ARG A 77 6.79 -0.42 -1.13
N PRO A 78 5.61 -0.86 -0.69
CA PRO A 78 4.49 0.03 -0.42
C PRO A 78 4.63 0.72 0.94
N ILE A 79 4.08 1.92 1.06
CA ILE A 79 3.82 2.59 2.34
C ILE A 79 2.32 2.89 2.42
N ALA A 80 1.66 2.36 3.42
CA ALA A 80 0.30 2.75 3.75
C ALA A 80 0.35 3.92 4.74
N LEU A 81 0.15 5.14 4.23
CA LEU A 81 0.18 6.35 5.03
C LEU A 81 -1.21 6.64 5.61
N VAL A 82 -1.41 6.32 6.88
CA VAL A 82 -2.66 6.66 7.57
C VAL A 82 -2.50 8.04 8.23
N GLY A 83 -3.34 8.99 7.83
CA GLY A 83 -3.25 10.37 8.27
C GLY A 83 -3.40 10.54 9.79
N GLY A 84 -2.90 11.66 10.29
CA GLY A 84 -3.00 12.08 11.68
C GLY A 84 -3.61 13.47 11.79
N ALA A 85 -2.81 14.52 11.61
CA ALA A 85 -3.24 15.91 11.75
C ALA A 85 -4.42 16.29 10.83
N THR A 86 -4.49 15.75 9.63
CA THR A 86 -5.61 16.00 8.68
C THR A 86 -6.95 15.49 9.21
N GLY A 87 -6.95 14.44 10.01
CA GLY A 87 -8.16 13.95 10.70
C GLY A 87 -8.60 14.86 11.85
N MET A 88 -7.67 15.63 12.43
CA MET A 88 -7.95 16.58 13.53
C MET A 88 -8.34 17.98 13.05
N ILE A 89 -7.87 18.42 11.87
CA ILE A 89 -8.01 19.82 11.41
C ILE A 89 -9.05 19.92 10.28
N GLY A 90 -9.43 18.81 9.65
CA GLY A 90 -10.24 18.79 8.43
C GLY A 90 -9.43 19.12 7.18
N ASP A 91 -9.87 18.61 6.02
CA ASP A 91 -9.24 18.88 4.74
C ASP A 91 -9.58 20.30 4.27
N PRO A 92 -8.60 21.19 3.99
CA PRO A 92 -8.84 22.54 3.48
C PRO A 92 -9.35 22.58 2.04
N SER A 93 -9.56 21.45 1.37
CA SER A 93 -10.00 21.37 -0.04
C SER A 93 -11.44 21.85 -0.31
N GLY A 94 -12.07 22.63 0.57
CA GLY A 94 -13.18 23.55 0.27
C GLY A 94 -14.54 22.89 0.04
N LYS A 95 -14.77 21.65 0.43
CA LYS A 95 -16.12 21.10 0.54
C LYS A 95 -16.66 21.37 1.95
N SER A 96 -17.42 22.45 2.05
CA SER A 96 -18.12 22.90 3.24
C SER A 96 -19.13 21.85 3.73
N GLN A 97 -18.68 20.94 4.55
CA GLN A 97 -19.48 20.33 5.60
C GLN A 97 -18.59 20.29 6.83
N GLU A 98 -19.13 20.74 7.96
CA GLU A 98 -18.50 20.64 9.27
C GLU A 98 -18.05 19.20 9.48
N ARG A 99 -16.79 18.89 9.11
CA ARG A 99 -16.17 17.66 9.55
C ARG A 99 -15.97 17.81 11.04
N ASN A 100 -16.74 17.06 11.82
CA ASN A 100 -16.52 16.96 13.24
C ASN A 100 -15.04 16.61 13.44
N LEU A 101 -14.30 17.52 14.07
CA LEU A 101 -12.92 17.31 14.45
C LEU A 101 -12.89 16.08 15.35
N LEU A 102 -12.13 15.05 14.95
CA LEU A 102 -11.94 13.86 15.76
C LEU A 102 -11.06 14.24 16.96
N ASP A 103 -11.43 13.78 18.15
CA ASP A 103 -10.52 13.83 19.28
C ASP A 103 -9.34 12.85 19.07
N GLU A 104 -8.25 13.05 19.81
CA GLU A 104 -7.04 12.25 19.65
C GLU A 104 -7.28 10.76 19.92
N ALA A 105 -8.10 10.41 20.88
CA ALA A 105 -8.40 9.03 21.24
C ALA A 105 -9.15 8.32 20.11
N THR A 106 -10.16 8.96 19.53
CA THR A 106 -10.90 8.45 18.39
C THR A 106 -9.99 8.32 17.15
N LEU A 107 -9.13 9.32 16.90
CA LEU A 107 -8.17 9.26 15.82
C LEU A 107 -7.23 8.05 15.94
N ARG A 108 -6.65 7.84 17.13
CA ARG A 108 -5.77 6.68 17.40
C ARG A 108 -6.49 5.36 17.23
N HIS A 109 -7.72 5.27 17.74
CA HIS A 109 -8.55 4.09 17.54
C HIS A 109 -8.78 3.77 16.07
N ASN A 110 -9.14 4.77 15.27
CA ASN A 110 -9.35 4.62 13.83
C ASN A 110 -8.06 4.19 13.11
N GLN A 111 -6.92 4.79 13.44
CA GLN A 111 -5.62 4.43 12.86
C GLN A 111 -5.28 2.95 13.11
N GLU A 112 -5.43 2.46 14.33
CA GLU A 112 -5.14 1.07 14.67
C GLU A 112 -6.11 0.10 14.00
N ALA A 113 -7.39 0.44 13.92
CA ALA A 113 -8.41 -0.37 13.25
C ALA A 113 -8.13 -0.48 11.74
N ILE A 114 -7.78 0.62 11.08
CA ILE A 114 -7.39 0.64 9.67
C ILE A 114 -6.12 -0.17 9.43
N LYS A 115 -5.10 -0.02 10.27
CA LYS A 115 -3.86 -0.80 10.20
C LYS A 115 -4.15 -2.31 10.28
N ALA A 116 -5.02 -2.73 11.19
CA ALA A 116 -5.41 -4.14 11.32
C ALA A 116 -6.12 -4.68 10.06
N GLN A 117 -6.92 -3.86 9.38
CA GLN A 117 -7.54 -4.23 8.10
C GLN A 117 -6.51 -4.34 6.97
N LEU A 118 -5.60 -3.36 6.87
CA LEU A 118 -4.52 -3.36 5.86
C LEU A 118 -3.59 -4.56 6.01
N ALA A 119 -3.29 -4.99 7.23
CA ALA A 119 -2.42 -6.13 7.52
C ALA A 119 -2.97 -7.48 7.01
N LYS A 120 -4.25 -7.55 6.67
CA LYS A 120 -4.85 -8.73 6.01
C LYS A 120 -4.47 -8.86 4.54
N LEU A 121 -4.05 -7.77 3.91
CA LEU A 121 -3.76 -7.71 2.48
C LEU A 121 -2.29 -7.39 2.18
N ILE A 122 -1.67 -6.57 3.00
CA ILE A 122 -0.31 -6.06 2.81
C ILE A 122 0.59 -6.66 3.90
N ASP A 123 1.77 -7.07 3.53
CA ASP A 123 2.77 -7.61 4.44
C ASP A 123 3.57 -6.47 5.08
N PHE A 124 3.46 -6.34 6.42
CA PHE A 124 4.19 -5.37 7.24
C PHE A 124 5.27 -6.01 8.10
N GLU A 125 5.23 -7.32 8.31
CA GLU A 125 5.94 -7.96 9.42
C GLU A 125 6.98 -9.01 8.98
N SER A 126 6.91 -9.49 7.74
CA SER A 126 7.88 -10.51 7.27
C SER A 126 9.30 -9.94 7.19
N ASP A 127 10.27 -10.83 6.97
CA ASP A 127 11.66 -10.45 6.71
C ASP A 127 11.91 -10.04 5.25
N ALA A 128 10.86 -9.90 4.44
CA ALA A 128 10.98 -9.48 3.04
C ALA A 128 11.54 -8.06 2.95
N GLU A 129 12.47 -7.85 2.01
CA GLU A 129 13.10 -6.55 1.79
C GLU A 129 12.09 -5.47 1.42
N ASN A 130 11.02 -5.87 0.72
CA ASN A 130 9.93 -5.00 0.26
C ASN A 130 8.68 -5.03 1.15
N LYS A 131 8.80 -5.40 2.41
CA LYS A 131 7.71 -5.23 3.37
C LYS A 131 7.31 -3.77 3.50
N ALA A 132 6.06 -3.53 3.84
CA ALA A 132 5.48 -2.19 3.95
C ALA A 132 5.93 -1.46 5.23
#